data_e89a6db396d4ff90e433e4b68ec789ec
#
_entry.id   e89a6db396d4ff90e433e4b68ec789ec
#
_cell.length_a   1.000
_cell.length_b   1.000
_cell.length_c   1.000
_cell.angle_alpha   90.00
_cell.angle_beta   90.00
_cell.angle_gamma   90.00
#
_symmetry.space_group_name_H-M   'P 1'
#
loop_
_entity.id
_entity.type
_entity.pdbx_description
1 polymer ?
#
loop_
_entity_poly.entity_id
_entity_poly.type
_entity_poly.pdbx_seq_one_letter_code
_entity_poly.pdbx_strand_id
1 'polypeptide(L)'
;MSHTRVFPLGTFPVFQYVVILSRMNGQLLLSRHRQRDTWETQGGHIEEGETPEQAARRELWEESGATDYTLTPLCDYWSGSRTGNAVGVVYLADVRALSPMPESEMAQVRCFDCLPENITYPAITPVLLAEAQRFWREHA
;
A
#
# COMPACT_ATOMS: atom_id res chain seq x y z
N MET A 1 0.88 -10.50 -19.97
CA MET A 1 -0.19 -9.67 -19.41
C MET A 1 -0.21 -9.82 -17.89
N SER A 2 -0.27 -8.69 -17.19
CA SER A 2 -0.30 -8.71 -15.71
C SER A 2 -1.73 -8.71 -15.21
N HIS A 3 -1.99 -9.43 -14.13
CA HIS A 3 -3.26 -9.38 -13.44
C HIS A 3 -3.09 -9.60 -11.94
N THR A 4 -4.06 -9.13 -11.17
CA THR A 4 -4.03 -9.16 -9.72
C THR A 4 -5.36 -9.71 -9.20
N ARG A 5 -5.27 -10.56 -8.17
CA ARG A 5 -6.42 -11.12 -7.48
C ARG A 5 -6.31 -10.91 -5.99
N VAL A 6 -7.45 -10.70 -5.34
CA VAL A 6 -7.52 -10.58 -3.88
C VAL A 6 -8.15 -11.84 -3.29
N PHE A 7 -7.73 -12.15 -2.07
CA PHE A 7 -8.15 -13.35 -1.35
C PHE A 7 -8.40 -12.99 0.12
N PRO A 8 -9.19 -13.78 0.84
CA PRO A 8 -9.35 -13.55 2.28
C PRO A 8 -8.02 -13.60 3.01
N LEU A 9 -7.92 -12.84 4.09
CA LEU A 9 -6.74 -12.86 4.96
C LEU A 9 -6.40 -14.29 5.38
N GLY A 10 -5.12 -14.60 5.39
CA GLY A 10 -4.64 -15.92 5.79
C GLY A 10 -4.71 -16.98 4.72
N THR A 11 -4.99 -16.61 3.47
CA THR A 11 -5.04 -17.55 2.34
C THR A 11 -3.67 -18.14 2.04
N PHE A 12 -2.61 -17.29 2.09
CA PHE A 12 -1.25 -17.72 1.77
C PHE A 12 -0.44 -17.92 3.05
N PRO A 13 0.38 -18.96 3.11
CA PRO A 13 1.21 -19.23 4.31
C PRO A 13 2.45 -18.33 4.40
N VAL A 14 2.91 -17.79 3.28
CA VAL A 14 4.12 -16.96 3.21
C VAL A 14 3.83 -15.76 2.32
N PHE A 15 4.32 -14.59 2.75
CA PHE A 15 4.17 -13.34 2.01
C PHE A 15 5.54 -12.76 1.68
N GLN A 16 5.64 -12.14 0.52
CA GLN A 16 6.84 -11.44 0.06
C GLN A 16 6.74 -9.94 0.30
N TYR A 17 5.52 -9.39 0.17
CA TYR A 17 5.29 -7.95 0.14
C TYR A 17 4.16 -7.55 1.06
N VAL A 18 4.22 -6.28 1.49
CA VAL A 18 3.08 -5.60 2.09
C VAL A 18 2.72 -4.40 1.22
N VAL A 19 1.43 -4.12 1.14
CA VAL A 19 0.89 -2.93 0.48
C VAL A 19 -0.01 -2.23 1.48
N ILE A 20 0.14 -0.92 1.64
CA ILE A 20 -0.69 -0.13 2.54
C ILE A 20 -1.51 0.86 1.71
N LEU A 21 -2.82 0.75 1.79
CA LEU A 21 -3.73 1.72 1.20
C LEU A 21 -4.09 2.71 2.28
N SER A 22 -3.54 3.90 2.16
CA SER A 22 -3.61 4.94 3.18
C SER A 22 -4.56 6.03 2.77
N ARG A 23 -5.32 6.55 3.74
CA ARG A 23 -6.12 7.75 3.54
C ARG A 23 -5.91 8.70 4.70
N MET A 24 -6.06 9.98 4.41
CA MET A 24 -5.93 11.06 5.37
C MET A 24 -6.97 12.10 5.03
N ASN A 25 -7.83 12.46 6.00
CA ASN A 25 -8.92 13.42 5.79
C ASN A 25 -9.83 13.05 4.59
N GLY A 26 -10.08 11.75 4.41
CA GLY A 26 -10.94 11.26 3.33
C GLY A 26 -10.28 11.19 1.96
N GLN A 27 -9.01 11.54 1.85
CA GLN A 27 -8.26 11.51 0.60
C GLN A 27 -7.25 10.36 0.61
N LEU A 28 -6.87 9.90 -0.57
CA LEU A 28 -5.81 8.90 -0.71
C LEU A 28 -4.45 9.54 -0.45
N LEU A 29 -3.62 8.87 0.33
CA LEU A 29 -2.26 9.31 0.61
C LEU A 29 -1.31 8.46 -0.21
N LEU A 30 -0.68 9.06 -1.21
CA LEU A 30 0.21 8.36 -2.13
C LEU A 30 1.61 8.94 -2.06
N SER A 31 2.59 8.12 -2.42
CA SER A 31 4.00 8.46 -2.39
C SER A 31 4.58 8.43 -3.80
N ARG A 32 5.61 9.23 -4.05
CA ARG A 32 6.30 9.27 -5.33
C ARG A 32 7.78 8.98 -5.12
N HIS A 33 8.26 7.95 -5.81
CA HIS A 33 9.67 7.58 -5.80
C HIS A 33 10.49 8.71 -6.46
N ARG A 34 11.67 9.02 -5.91
CA ARG A 34 12.47 10.15 -6.40
C ARG A 34 12.99 9.97 -7.84
N GLN A 35 13.02 8.74 -8.33
CA GLN A 35 13.43 8.43 -9.70
C GLN A 35 12.26 8.27 -10.68
N ARG A 36 11.04 8.56 -10.22
CA ARG A 36 9.83 8.41 -11.04
C ARG A 36 8.96 9.65 -10.92
N ASP A 37 8.08 9.84 -11.90
CA ASP A 37 7.02 10.85 -11.85
C ASP A 37 5.64 10.20 -11.69
N THR A 38 5.62 8.99 -11.17
CA THR A 38 4.39 8.21 -10.93
C THR A 38 4.14 8.05 -9.44
N TRP A 39 2.86 7.89 -9.10
CA TRP A 39 2.39 7.78 -7.72
C TRP A 39 2.09 6.34 -7.36
N GLU A 40 2.33 5.99 -6.11
CA GLU A 40 2.13 4.63 -5.64
C GLU A 40 1.69 4.60 -4.18
N THR A 41 1.10 3.48 -3.77
CA THR A 41 0.81 3.21 -2.36
C THR A 41 2.12 2.95 -1.63
N GLN A 42 2.12 3.10 -0.31
CA GLN A 42 3.26 2.71 0.50
C GLN A 42 3.33 1.18 0.54
N GLY A 43 4.51 0.64 0.67
CA GLY A 43 4.73 -0.80 0.76
C GLY A 43 6.12 -1.22 0.31
N GLY A 44 6.37 -2.51 0.37
CA GLY A 44 7.64 -3.08 -0.04
C GLY A 44 7.82 -4.50 0.45
N HIS A 45 9.05 -4.97 0.35
CA HIS A 45 9.41 -6.33 0.78
C HIS A 45 9.34 -6.48 2.29
N ILE A 46 8.84 -7.63 2.73
CA ILE A 46 8.95 -8.06 4.13
C ILE A 46 10.38 -8.54 4.32
N GLU A 47 11.08 -7.96 5.28
CA GLU A 47 12.46 -8.32 5.56
C GLU A 47 12.54 -9.54 6.46
N GLU A 48 13.69 -10.22 6.43
CA GLU A 48 13.92 -11.39 7.27
C GLU A 48 13.69 -11.03 8.75
N GLY A 49 12.91 -11.85 9.43
CA GLY A 49 12.60 -11.63 10.86
C GLY A 49 11.44 -10.68 11.12
N GLU A 50 10.90 -10.03 10.09
CA GLU A 50 9.74 -9.15 10.26
C GLU A 50 8.44 -9.93 10.11
N THR A 51 7.44 -9.56 10.93
CA THR A 51 6.06 -9.92 10.62
C THR A 51 5.53 -8.99 9.53
N PRO A 52 4.45 -9.38 8.82
CA PRO A 52 3.82 -8.46 7.87
C PRO A 52 3.43 -7.11 8.48
N GLU A 53 2.89 -7.10 9.71
CA GLU A 53 2.53 -5.84 10.36
C GLU A 53 3.75 -4.97 10.64
N GLN A 54 4.85 -5.56 11.07
CA GLN A 54 6.10 -4.81 11.31
C GLN A 54 6.60 -4.20 10.00
N ALA A 55 6.58 -4.95 8.92
CA ALA A 55 6.96 -4.45 7.60
C ALA A 55 6.05 -3.32 7.16
N ALA A 56 4.73 -3.45 7.36
CA ALA A 56 3.77 -2.42 6.98
C ALA A 56 4.04 -1.12 7.74
N ARG A 57 4.30 -1.19 9.05
CA ARG A 57 4.59 -0.01 9.86
C ARG A 57 5.89 0.66 9.43
N ARG A 58 6.92 -0.13 9.17
CA ARG A 58 8.22 0.38 8.70
C ARG A 58 8.08 1.07 7.35
N GLU A 59 7.45 0.41 6.38
CA GLU A 59 7.27 0.97 5.03
C GLU A 59 6.41 2.23 5.06
N LEU A 60 5.35 2.24 5.87
CA LEU A 60 4.49 3.41 5.99
C LEU A 60 5.28 4.62 6.53
N TRP A 61 6.10 4.40 7.55
CA TRP A 61 6.98 5.45 8.08
C TRP A 61 7.98 5.93 7.04
N GLU A 62 8.71 5.01 6.44
CA GLU A 62 9.79 5.35 5.49
C GLU A 62 9.25 6.11 4.28
N GLU A 63 8.06 5.76 3.81
CA GLU A 63 7.55 6.28 2.55
C GLU A 63 6.53 7.41 2.69
N SER A 64 6.08 7.72 3.89
CA SER A 64 5.11 8.80 4.10
C SER A 64 5.41 9.70 5.29
N GLY A 65 6.13 9.21 6.28
CA GLY A 65 6.32 9.94 7.53
C GLY A 65 5.13 9.84 8.48
N ALA A 66 4.22 8.90 8.26
CA ALA A 66 3.04 8.74 9.11
C ALA A 66 3.44 8.36 10.53
N THR A 67 2.91 9.09 11.53
CA THR A 67 3.22 8.91 12.94
C THR A 67 2.02 8.54 13.79
N ASP A 68 0.83 9.00 13.41
CA ASP A 68 -0.41 8.71 14.11
C ASP A 68 -1.40 8.13 13.11
N TYR A 69 -1.72 6.86 13.27
CA TYR A 69 -2.59 6.16 12.33
C TYR A 69 -3.15 4.90 12.96
N THR A 70 -4.24 4.40 12.37
CA THR A 70 -4.79 3.09 12.67
C THR A 70 -4.48 2.17 11.49
N LEU A 71 -3.92 1.00 11.74
CA LEU A 71 -3.56 0.02 10.73
C LEU A 71 -4.49 -1.18 10.84
N THR A 72 -5.15 -1.55 9.73
CA THR A 72 -6.11 -2.66 9.71
C THR A 72 -5.74 -3.62 8.58
N PRO A 73 -5.56 -4.91 8.86
CA PRO A 73 -5.34 -5.88 7.77
C PRO A 73 -6.62 -6.06 6.96
N LEU A 74 -6.49 -6.11 5.64
CA LEU A 74 -7.63 -6.17 4.73
C LEU A 74 -7.77 -7.52 4.02
N CYS A 75 -6.74 -7.92 3.31
CA CYS A 75 -6.81 -9.10 2.47
C CYS A 75 -5.40 -9.55 2.07
N ASP A 76 -5.33 -10.76 1.52
CA ASP A 76 -4.13 -11.21 0.82
C ASP A 76 -4.30 -10.88 -0.67
N TYR A 77 -3.19 -10.82 -1.40
CA TYR A 77 -3.25 -10.65 -2.85
C TYR A 77 -2.19 -11.49 -3.55
N TRP A 78 -2.49 -11.80 -4.80
CA TRP A 78 -1.54 -12.40 -5.74
C TRP A 78 -1.54 -11.55 -7.00
N SER A 79 -0.35 -11.27 -7.51
CA SER A 79 -0.19 -10.55 -8.77
C SER A 79 0.82 -11.28 -9.61
N GLY A 80 0.50 -11.48 -10.88
CA GLY A 80 1.36 -12.22 -11.77
C GLY A 80 1.41 -11.66 -13.17
N SER A 81 2.53 -11.96 -13.84
CA SER A 81 2.76 -11.60 -15.21
C SER A 81 3.62 -12.69 -15.85
N ARG A 82 3.97 -12.50 -17.11
CA ARG A 82 4.83 -13.44 -17.84
C ARG A 82 6.22 -13.55 -17.23
N THR A 83 6.66 -12.54 -16.48
CA THR A 83 8.01 -12.49 -15.92
C THR A 83 8.09 -12.92 -14.46
N GLY A 84 6.97 -13.21 -13.83
CA GLY A 84 6.96 -13.67 -12.45
C GLY A 84 5.69 -13.31 -11.72
N ASN A 85 5.65 -13.65 -10.44
CA ASN A 85 4.51 -13.36 -9.59
C ASN A 85 4.95 -12.88 -8.21
N ALA A 86 3.99 -12.32 -7.48
CA ALA A 86 4.18 -11.82 -6.13
C ALA A 86 2.98 -12.14 -5.27
N VAL A 87 3.23 -12.44 -4.01
CA VAL A 87 2.21 -12.71 -3.00
C VAL A 87 2.42 -11.72 -1.87
N GLY A 88 1.36 -11.08 -1.45
CA GLY A 88 1.45 -10.10 -0.39
C GLY A 88 0.20 -9.96 0.44
N VAL A 89 0.29 -9.14 1.46
CA VAL A 89 -0.82 -8.80 2.33
C VAL A 89 -1.07 -7.30 2.25
N VAL A 90 -2.35 -6.94 2.23
CA VAL A 90 -2.81 -5.56 2.11
C VAL A 90 -3.31 -5.07 3.45
N TYR A 91 -2.83 -3.90 3.84
CA TYR A 91 -3.30 -3.18 5.03
C TYR A 91 -3.97 -1.89 4.63
N LEU A 92 -4.90 -1.44 5.46
CA LEU A 92 -5.48 -0.11 5.38
C LEU A 92 -4.88 0.75 6.48
N ALA A 93 -4.58 2.00 6.18
CA ALA A 93 -4.14 2.96 7.18
C ALA A 93 -5.03 4.19 7.15
N ASP A 94 -5.59 4.53 8.32
CA ASP A 94 -6.25 5.82 8.53
C ASP A 94 -5.23 6.70 9.22
N VAL A 95 -4.69 7.67 8.47
CA VAL A 95 -3.58 8.51 8.93
C VAL A 95 -4.14 9.82 9.47
N ARG A 96 -3.70 10.19 10.67
CA ARG A 96 -4.11 11.41 11.35
C ARG A 96 -2.99 12.45 11.40
N ALA A 97 -1.73 12.02 11.35
CA ALA A 97 -0.61 12.94 11.41
C ALA A 97 0.60 12.41 10.66
N LEU A 98 1.29 13.33 10.01
CA LEU A 98 2.57 13.07 9.35
C LEU A 98 3.66 13.91 10.02
N SER A 99 4.85 13.32 10.16
CA SER A 99 6.07 14.08 10.44
C SER A 99 6.79 14.34 9.12
N PRO A 100 7.87 15.15 9.10
CA PRO A 100 8.71 15.19 7.92
C PRO A 100 9.13 13.79 7.52
N MET A 101 8.99 13.48 6.24
CA MET A 101 9.32 12.16 5.73
C MET A 101 10.80 11.86 5.93
N PRO A 102 11.17 10.69 6.46
CA PRO A 102 12.58 10.35 6.62
C PRO A 102 13.26 10.25 5.27
N GLU A 103 14.59 10.35 5.27
CA GLU A 103 15.35 10.13 4.05
C GLU A 103 15.12 8.70 3.56
N SER A 104 14.64 8.57 2.33
CA SER A 104 14.27 7.30 1.75
C SER A 104 14.32 7.39 0.22
N GLU A 105 13.83 6.35 -0.44
CA GLU A 105 13.68 6.35 -1.89
C GLU A 105 12.56 7.28 -2.37
N MET A 106 11.68 7.71 -1.47
CA MET A 106 10.55 8.58 -1.82
C MET A 106 10.94 10.05 -1.78
N ALA A 107 10.47 10.81 -2.76
CA ALA A 107 10.71 12.24 -2.86
C ALA A 107 9.56 13.06 -2.29
N GLN A 108 8.34 12.52 -2.33
CA GLN A 108 7.15 13.29 -2.00
C GLN A 108 6.01 12.38 -1.56
N VAL A 109 5.20 12.87 -0.65
CA VAL A 109 3.92 12.27 -0.28
C VAL A 109 2.83 13.34 -0.47
N ARG A 110 1.65 12.93 -0.97
CA ARG A 110 0.57 13.87 -1.27
C ARG A 110 -0.79 13.20 -1.18
N CYS A 111 -1.81 14.00 -0.83
CA CYS A 111 -3.19 13.55 -0.81
C CYS A 111 -3.88 13.76 -2.16
N PHE A 112 -4.75 12.83 -2.53
CA PHE A 112 -5.50 12.85 -3.79
C PHE A 112 -6.97 12.53 -3.51
N ASP A 113 -7.87 13.22 -4.19
CA ASP A 113 -9.32 12.90 -4.09
C ASP A 113 -9.64 11.56 -4.74
N CYS A 114 -8.90 11.20 -5.77
CA CYS A 114 -9.04 9.92 -6.47
C CYS A 114 -7.69 9.50 -7.00
N LEU A 115 -7.60 8.26 -7.48
CA LEU A 115 -6.36 7.72 -8.02
C LEU A 115 -5.96 8.52 -9.27
N PRO A 116 -4.74 9.08 -9.31
CA PRO A 116 -4.28 9.79 -10.51
C PRO A 116 -4.02 8.82 -11.67
N GLU A 117 -3.90 9.36 -12.89
CA GLU A 117 -3.64 8.52 -14.06
C GLU A 117 -2.22 7.96 -14.08
N ASN A 118 -1.26 8.72 -13.58
CA ASN A 118 0.16 8.34 -13.61
C ASN A 118 0.55 7.57 -12.35
N ILE A 119 0.13 6.32 -12.29
CA ILE A 119 0.46 5.43 -11.17
C ILE A 119 1.53 4.42 -11.59
N THR A 120 2.33 4.01 -10.61
CA THR A 120 3.47 3.11 -10.85
C THR A 120 3.02 1.69 -11.21
N TYR A 121 1.94 1.21 -10.58
CA TYR A 121 1.49 -0.19 -10.74
C TYR A 121 0.04 -0.25 -11.22
N PRO A 122 -0.22 0.02 -12.51
CA PRO A 122 -1.59 0.08 -13.01
C PRO A 122 -2.33 -1.26 -13.02
N ALA A 123 -1.62 -2.38 -12.94
CA ALA A 123 -2.25 -3.70 -12.88
C ALA A 123 -2.58 -4.12 -11.45
N ILE A 124 -2.04 -3.46 -10.44
CA ILE A 124 -2.18 -3.85 -9.04
C ILE A 124 -3.04 -2.86 -8.26
N THR A 125 -2.64 -1.60 -8.24
CA THR A 125 -3.25 -0.59 -7.37
C THR A 125 -4.77 -0.44 -7.55
N PRO A 126 -5.32 -0.37 -8.77
CA PRO A 126 -6.78 -0.25 -8.91
C PRO A 126 -7.56 -1.42 -8.32
N VAL A 127 -7.03 -2.64 -8.44
CA VAL A 127 -7.69 -3.85 -7.90
C VAL A 127 -7.72 -3.79 -6.37
N LEU A 128 -6.60 -3.44 -5.75
CA LEU A 128 -6.50 -3.34 -4.29
C LEU A 128 -7.32 -2.17 -3.76
N LEU A 129 -7.33 -1.05 -4.47
CA LEU A 129 -8.12 0.12 -4.08
C LEU A 129 -9.62 -0.20 -4.09
N ALA A 130 -10.09 -0.97 -5.06
CA ALA A 130 -11.49 -1.36 -5.11
C ALA A 130 -11.90 -2.15 -3.85
N GLU A 131 -11.04 -3.05 -3.38
CA GLU A 131 -11.27 -3.77 -2.12
C GLU A 131 -11.29 -2.83 -0.92
N ALA A 132 -10.35 -1.89 -0.88
CA ALA A 132 -10.29 -0.91 0.20
C ALA A 132 -11.54 -0.03 0.23
N GLN A 133 -11.99 0.42 -0.93
CA GLN A 133 -13.19 1.26 -1.03
C GLN A 133 -14.44 0.51 -0.59
N ARG A 134 -14.55 -0.78 -0.90
CA ARG A 134 -15.63 -1.61 -0.43
C ARG A 134 -15.63 -1.70 1.10
N PHE A 135 -14.47 -1.96 1.69
CA PHE A 135 -14.31 -2.02 3.15
C PHE A 135 -14.71 -0.69 3.79
N TRP A 136 -14.22 0.42 3.27
CA TRP A 136 -14.53 1.74 3.83
C TRP A 136 -16.02 2.07 3.76
N ARG A 137 -16.71 1.67 2.69
CA ARG A 137 -18.18 1.85 2.60
C ARG A 137 -18.91 1.01 3.64
N GLU A 138 -18.48 -0.23 3.84
CA GLU A 138 -19.11 -1.16 4.76
C GLU A 138 -18.88 -0.80 6.23
N HIS A 139 -17.81 -0.08 6.51
CA HIS A 139 -17.39 0.29 7.87
C HIS A 139 -17.45 1.80 8.10
N ALA A 140 -18.18 2.51 7.29
CA ALA A 140 -18.34 3.96 7.45
C ALA A 140 -19.23 4.31 8.66
#